data_73a99b078e7574b33b735f22c679be8f
#
_entry.id   73a99b078e7574b33b735f22c679be8f
#
_cell.length_a   1.000
_cell.length_b   1.000
_cell.length_c   1.000
_cell.angle_alpha   90.00
_cell.angle_beta   90.00
_cell.angle_gamma   90.00
#
_symmetry.space_group_name_H-M   'P 1'
#
loop_
_entity.id
_entity.type
_entity.pdbx_description
1 polymer ?
#
loop_
_entity_poly.entity_id
_entity_poly.type
_entity_poly.pdbx_seq_one_letter_code
_entity_poly.pdbx_strand_id
1 'polypeptide(L)'
;NRSTPESPLGNLSADGLIWAAKHFHNVDADVAVYNSGGVRANIAKGDVTLGDVYAAFPFDNALSILTITGKNLKRLMYKVPFDLYVNKEVKLVSNSSGWVSSITVNGQQIDDNKTYTVATIDYISDNDAYTDILGNPIDREDSVEMIRDYLGEYFKYLADQNNGNITGAVDGRVIIQ
;
A
#
# COMPACT_ATOMS: atom_id res chain seq x y z
N ASN A 1 -7.38 16.67 -4.38
CA ASN A 1 -8.25 16.23 -3.28
C ASN A 1 -8.86 14.90 -3.67
N ARG A 2 -8.45 13.85 -3.01
CA ARG A 2 -9.03 12.52 -3.13
C ARG A 2 -10.43 12.55 -2.51
N SER A 3 -11.46 12.28 -3.30
CA SER A 3 -12.85 12.31 -2.83
C SER A 3 -13.22 11.10 -1.94
N THR A 4 -12.43 10.04 -2.01
CA THR A 4 -12.61 8.82 -1.22
C THR A 4 -11.24 8.30 -0.75
N PRO A 5 -11.11 7.83 0.51
CA PRO A 5 -9.84 7.35 1.05
C PRO A 5 -9.44 5.98 0.47
N GLU A 6 -10.35 5.29 -0.18
CA GLU A 6 -10.15 3.99 -0.80
C GLU A 6 -10.54 4.02 -2.28
N SER A 7 -9.94 3.14 -3.06
CA SER A 7 -10.43 2.74 -4.38
C SER A 7 -10.13 1.25 -4.58
N PRO A 8 -10.91 0.52 -5.40
CA PRO A 8 -10.66 -0.89 -5.64
C PRO A 8 -9.21 -1.17 -6.09
N LEU A 9 -8.70 -0.38 -7.04
CA LEU A 9 -7.36 -0.55 -7.56
C LEU A 9 -6.27 -0.11 -6.58
N GLY A 10 -6.54 0.96 -5.80
CA GLY A 10 -5.63 1.39 -4.73
C GLY A 10 -5.51 0.35 -3.61
N ASN A 11 -6.61 -0.27 -3.23
CA ASN A 11 -6.61 -1.36 -2.26
C ASN A 11 -5.84 -2.58 -2.79
N LEU A 12 -6.08 -2.96 -4.05
CA LEU A 12 -5.33 -4.04 -4.70
C LEU A 12 -3.84 -3.72 -4.80
N SER A 13 -3.44 -2.47 -5.04
CA SER A 13 -2.02 -2.12 -5.10
C SER A 13 -1.33 -2.32 -3.75
N ALA A 14 -1.92 -1.87 -2.66
CA ALA A 14 -1.36 -2.07 -1.32
C ALA A 14 -1.34 -3.56 -0.92
N ASP A 15 -2.39 -4.33 -1.22
CA ASP A 15 -2.42 -5.77 -0.98
C ASP A 15 -1.35 -6.50 -1.83
N GLY A 16 -1.12 -6.03 -3.06
CA GLY A 16 -0.08 -6.54 -3.96
C GLY A 16 1.33 -6.31 -3.44
N LEU A 17 1.59 -5.20 -2.71
CA LEU A 17 2.89 -4.99 -2.06
C LEU A 17 3.16 -6.01 -0.94
N ILE A 18 2.16 -6.34 -0.12
CA ILE A 18 2.27 -7.40 0.89
C ILE A 18 2.59 -8.74 0.23
N TRP A 19 1.83 -9.06 -0.83
CA TRP A 19 2.03 -10.28 -1.58
C TRP A 19 3.43 -10.35 -2.21
N ALA A 20 3.90 -9.26 -2.82
CA ALA A 20 5.22 -9.19 -3.46
C ALA A 20 6.35 -9.33 -2.44
N ALA A 21 6.27 -8.63 -1.28
CA ALA A 21 7.24 -8.75 -0.20
C ALA A 21 7.35 -10.21 0.27
N LYS A 22 6.22 -10.90 0.42
CA LYS A 22 6.23 -12.32 0.83
C LYS A 22 6.74 -13.24 -0.27
N HIS A 23 6.23 -13.07 -1.50
CA HIS A 23 6.45 -14.02 -2.59
C HIS A 23 7.86 -13.95 -3.15
N PHE A 24 8.41 -12.76 -3.33
CA PHE A 24 9.71 -12.54 -3.98
C PHE A 24 10.86 -12.31 -3.01
N HIS A 25 10.59 -11.74 -1.82
CA HIS A 25 11.60 -11.39 -0.82
C HIS A 25 11.53 -12.26 0.44
N ASN A 26 10.51 -13.14 0.55
CA ASN A 26 10.25 -13.99 1.73
C ASN A 26 10.10 -13.17 3.04
N VAL A 27 9.56 -11.96 2.95
CA VAL A 27 9.33 -11.06 4.08
C VAL A 27 7.84 -11.01 4.41
N ASP A 28 7.49 -11.26 5.67
CA ASP A 28 6.15 -11.08 6.21
C ASP A 28 6.01 -9.61 6.67
N ALA A 29 5.58 -8.74 5.76
CA ALA A 29 5.36 -7.33 6.10
C ALA A 29 4.05 -7.16 6.88
N ASP A 30 4.09 -6.31 7.93
CA ASP A 30 2.92 -6.01 8.78
C ASP A 30 1.95 -5.06 8.08
N VAL A 31 2.49 -4.12 7.34
CA VAL A 31 1.75 -3.04 6.69
C VAL A 31 2.29 -2.82 5.28
N ALA A 32 1.38 -2.50 4.35
CA ALA A 32 1.78 -1.90 3.09
C ALA A 32 1.12 -0.54 2.88
N VAL A 33 1.86 0.37 2.25
CA VAL A 33 1.35 1.66 1.83
C VAL A 33 1.73 1.94 0.38
N TYR A 34 0.76 2.44 -0.40
CA TYR A 34 0.96 2.87 -1.78
C TYR A 34 0.40 4.29 -1.97
N ASN A 35 1.13 5.18 -2.63
CA ASN A 35 0.65 6.55 -2.82
C ASN A 35 -0.48 6.63 -3.85
N SER A 36 -1.50 7.41 -3.56
CA SER A 36 -2.67 7.55 -4.45
C SER A 36 -2.31 8.15 -5.81
N GLY A 37 -1.30 9.02 -5.85
CA GLY A 37 -0.77 9.59 -7.08
C GLY A 37 -0.05 8.59 -7.98
N GLY A 38 0.31 7.42 -7.47
CA GLY A 38 0.92 6.33 -8.23
C GLY A 38 -0.08 5.57 -9.11
N VAL A 39 -1.38 5.65 -8.82
CA VAL A 39 -2.46 5.06 -9.64
C VAL A 39 -2.93 6.11 -10.65
N ARG A 40 -2.63 5.91 -11.94
CA ARG A 40 -2.82 6.92 -13.00
C ARG A 40 -3.97 6.62 -13.95
N ALA A 41 -4.42 5.39 -14.04
CA ALA A 41 -5.55 4.98 -14.85
C ALA A 41 -6.40 3.94 -14.11
N ASN A 42 -7.68 3.87 -14.47
CA ASN A 42 -8.55 2.78 -14.04
C ASN A 42 -8.42 1.60 -15.01
N ILE A 43 -8.55 0.39 -14.48
CA ILE A 43 -8.68 -0.82 -15.28
C ILE A 43 -10.17 -1.08 -15.48
N ALA A 44 -10.61 -1.09 -16.73
CA ALA A 44 -12.02 -1.33 -17.09
C ALA A 44 -12.40 -2.79 -16.84
N LYS A 45 -13.72 -3.03 -16.70
CA LYS A 45 -14.24 -4.40 -16.66
C LYS A 45 -14.03 -5.08 -18.03
N GLY A 46 -13.48 -6.28 -18.01
CA GLY A 46 -13.17 -7.08 -19.18
C GLY A 46 -11.84 -7.81 -19.01
N ASP A 47 -11.24 -8.19 -20.12
CA ASP A 47 -9.91 -8.79 -20.11
C ASP A 47 -8.87 -7.76 -19.67
N VAL A 48 -8.04 -8.14 -18.71
CA VAL A 48 -6.96 -7.30 -18.19
C VAL A 48 -5.64 -7.68 -18.86
N THR A 49 -5.03 -6.74 -19.52
CA THR A 49 -3.73 -6.91 -20.18
C THR A 49 -2.59 -6.32 -19.37
N LEU A 50 -1.37 -6.72 -19.67
CA LEU A 50 -0.17 -6.10 -19.09
C LEU A 50 -0.11 -4.59 -19.42
N GLY A 51 -0.60 -4.20 -20.59
CA GLY A 51 -0.72 -2.79 -20.99
C GLY A 51 -1.64 -1.99 -20.06
N ASP A 52 -2.74 -2.57 -19.59
CA ASP A 52 -3.63 -1.93 -18.62
C ASP A 52 -2.95 -1.73 -17.26
N VAL A 53 -2.18 -2.73 -16.83
CA VAL A 53 -1.38 -2.64 -15.60
C VAL A 53 -0.34 -1.52 -15.71
N TYR A 54 0.39 -1.46 -16.81
CA TYR A 54 1.41 -0.42 -17.04
C TYR A 54 0.80 0.97 -17.20
N ALA A 55 -0.38 1.09 -17.79
CA ALA A 55 -1.11 2.36 -17.85
C ALA A 55 -1.59 2.81 -16.45
N ALA A 56 -2.01 1.85 -15.62
CA ALA A 56 -2.45 2.14 -14.24
C ALA A 56 -1.27 2.51 -13.32
N PHE A 57 -0.10 1.88 -13.50
CA PHE A 57 1.10 2.06 -12.67
C PHE A 57 2.33 2.42 -13.55
N PRO A 58 2.36 3.61 -14.16
CA PRO A 58 3.34 3.93 -15.21
C PRO A 58 4.74 4.31 -14.69
N PHE A 59 4.94 4.42 -13.38
CA PHE A 59 6.20 4.86 -12.81
C PHE A 59 7.17 3.69 -12.61
N ASP A 60 8.46 3.98 -12.78
CA ASP A 60 9.57 3.05 -12.55
C ASP A 60 9.95 2.98 -11.06
N ASN A 61 8.96 2.71 -10.21
CA ASN A 61 9.18 2.57 -8.78
C ASN A 61 9.58 1.14 -8.42
N ALA A 62 10.56 1.01 -7.53
CA ALA A 62 10.94 -0.24 -6.91
C ALA A 62 10.08 -0.52 -5.64
N LEU A 63 9.96 -1.79 -5.25
CA LEU A 63 9.46 -2.16 -3.92
C LEU A 63 10.52 -1.80 -2.89
N SER A 64 10.13 -1.06 -1.84
CA SER A 64 10.94 -0.81 -0.66
C SER A 64 10.35 -1.52 0.55
N ILE A 65 11.15 -2.33 1.22
CA ILE A 65 10.77 -3.00 2.47
C ILE A 65 11.54 -2.33 3.61
N LEU A 66 10.81 -1.70 4.51
CA LEU A 66 11.37 -0.90 5.59
C LEU A 66 11.06 -1.52 6.95
N THR A 67 12.01 -1.48 7.88
CA THR A 67 11.74 -1.69 9.29
C THR A 67 11.74 -0.34 10.00
N ILE A 68 10.59 0.05 10.58
CA ILE A 68 10.41 1.33 11.26
C ILE A 68 9.81 1.16 12.65
N THR A 69 9.94 2.16 13.51
CA THR A 69 9.29 2.16 14.84
C THR A 69 7.78 2.37 14.71
N GLY A 70 6.99 1.87 15.66
CA GLY A 70 5.55 2.09 15.70
C GLY A 70 5.19 3.57 15.79
N LYS A 71 6.03 4.38 16.43
CA LYS A 71 5.88 5.84 16.44
C LYS A 71 5.91 6.43 15.04
N ASN A 72 6.87 6.01 14.19
CA ASN A 72 6.98 6.48 12.81
C ASN A 72 5.87 5.88 11.94
N LEU A 73 5.50 4.62 12.17
CA LEU A 73 4.34 4.02 11.50
C LEU A 73 3.05 4.80 11.76
N LYS A 74 2.76 5.20 13.01
CA LYS A 74 1.59 6.04 13.30
C LYS A 74 1.62 7.36 12.54
N ARG A 75 2.79 8.02 12.48
CA ARG A 75 2.96 9.27 11.71
C ARG A 75 2.68 9.06 10.23
N LEU A 76 3.14 7.95 9.65
CA LEU A 76 2.86 7.57 8.27
C LEU A 76 1.35 7.34 8.06
N MET A 77 0.69 6.65 8.99
CA MET A 77 -0.75 6.36 8.91
C MET A 77 -1.61 7.64 8.91
N TYR A 78 -1.16 8.75 9.50
CA TYR A 78 -1.87 10.04 9.41
C TYR A 78 -1.92 10.62 7.98
N LYS A 79 -1.12 10.11 7.04
CA LYS A 79 -1.21 10.46 5.62
C LYS A 79 -2.25 9.65 4.85
N VAL A 80 -2.72 8.52 5.40
CA VAL A 80 -3.65 7.60 4.72
C VAL A 80 -4.95 8.29 4.27
N PRO A 81 -5.62 9.12 5.07
CA PRO A 81 -6.85 9.78 4.64
C PRO A 81 -6.69 10.69 3.41
N PHE A 82 -5.47 11.13 3.12
CA PHE A 82 -5.18 12.11 2.08
C PHE A 82 -4.49 11.51 0.86
N ASP A 83 -3.42 10.73 1.08
CA ASP A 83 -2.45 10.42 0.03
C ASP A 83 -2.17 8.93 -0.15
N LEU A 84 -2.48 8.08 0.84
CA LEU A 84 -2.02 6.70 0.83
C LEU A 84 -3.17 5.69 0.80
N TYR A 85 -2.96 4.58 0.10
CA TYR A 85 -3.71 3.34 0.23
C TYR A 85 -2.98 2.41 1.19
N VAL A 86 -3.72 1.55 1.89
CA VAL A 86 -3.18 0.58 2.84
C VAL A 86 -3.70 -0.83 2.55
N ASN A 87 -2.99 -1.86 3.00
CA ASN A 87 -3.42 -3.25 2.90
C ASN A 87 -4.62 -3.56 3.82
N LYS A 88 -5.28 -4.67 3.55
CA LYS A 88 -6.54 -5.08 4.20
C LYS A 88 -6.42 -5.30 5.72
N GLU A 89 -5.23 -5.61 6.24
CA GLU A 89 -4.98 -5.81 7.67
C GLU A 89 -4.96 -4.50 8.46
N VAL A 90 -4.86 -3.36 7.78
CA VAL A 90 -4.95 -2.03 8.40
C VAL A 90 -6.41 -1.59 8.47
N LYS A 91 -6.83 -1.11 9.63
CA LYS A 91 -8.11 -0.40 9.81
C LYS A 91 -7.83 0.97 10.39
N LEU A 92 -8.35 2.01 9.73
CA LEU A 92 -8.17 3.39 10.12
C LEU A 92 -9.50 4.13 10.13
N VAL A 93 -9.75 4.89 11.20
CA VAL A 93 -10.91 5.77 11.31
C VAL A 93 -10.44 7.20 11.43
N SER A 94 -10.95 8.08 10.57
CA SER A 94 -10.67 9.52 10.62
C SER A 94 -11.96 10.32 10.46
N ASN A 95 -11.91 11.62 10.80
CA ASN A 95 -12.97 12.54 10.44
C ASN A 95 -12.70 13.20 9.06
N SER A 96 -13.66 14.00 8.58
CA SER A 96 -13.58 14.72 7.31
C SER A 96 -12.42 15.72 7.21
N SER A 97 -11.87 16.15 8.36
CA SER A 97 -10.66 17.00 8.43
C SER A 97 -9.37 16.20 8.42
N GLY A 98 -9.46 14.85 8.35
CA GLY A 98 -8.30 13.95 8.36
C GLY A 98 -7.72 13.66 9.75
N TRP A 99 -8.42 14.09 10.83
CA TRP A 99 -8.03 13.70 12.17
C TRP A 99 -8.30 12.21 12.39
N VAL A 100 -7.24 11.45 12.65
CA VAL A 100 -7.29 10.00 12.84
C VAL A 100 -7.59 9.69 14.29
N SER A 101 -8.69 8.99 14.53
CA SER A 101 -9.16 8.60 15.87
C SER A 101 -8.77 7.17 16.26
N SER A 102 -8.54 6.30 15.28
CA SER A 102 -8.15 4.91 15.51
C SER A 102 -7.31 4.37 14.37
N ILE A 103 -6.28 3.60 14.72
CA ILE A 103 -5.45 2.84 13.77
C ILE A 103 -5.18 1.47 14.38
N THR A 104 -5.50 0.42 13.64
CA THR A 104 -5.13 -0.95 14.01
C THR A 104 -4.45 -1.66 12.86
N VAL A 105 -3.52 -2.54 13.18
CA VAL A 105 -2.85 -3.47 12.27
C VAL A 105 -3.12 -4.88 12.81
N ASN A 106 -3.67 -5.77 11.99
CA ASN A 106 -4.10 -7.11 12.43
C ASN A 106 -5.03 -7.06 13.67
N GLY A 107 -5.91 -6.06 13.75
CA GLY A 107 -6.84 -5.87 14.86
C GLY A 107 -6.21 -5.32 16.15
N GLN A 108 -4.92 -5.02 16.18
CA GLN A 108 -4.21 -4.48 17.33
C GLN A 108 -3.80 -3.02 17.13
N GLN A 109 -3.86 -2.22 18.19
CA GLN A 109 -3.33 -0.86 18.18
C GLN A 109 -1.82 -0.87 17.93
N ILE A 110 -1.33 0.10 17.17
CA ILE A 110 0.11 0.25 16.94
C ILE A 110 0.79 0.65 18.28
N ASP A 111 1.82 -0.12 18.66
CA ASP A 111 2.66 0.15 19.83
C ASP A 111 3.89 0.96 19.42
N ASP A 112 4.08 2.13 19.99
CA ASP A 112 5.17 3.06 19.65
C ASP A 112 6.57 2.45 19.87
N ASN A 113 6.67 1.48 20.80
CA ASN A 113 7.94 0.87 21.19
C ASN A 113 8.29 -0.40 20.40
N LYS A 114 7.37 -0.89 19.58
CA LYS A 114 7.61 -2.02 18.68
C LYS A 114 8.15 -1.55 17.34
N THR A 115 8.74 -2.46 16.60
CA THR A 115 9.10 -2.29 15.20
C THR A 115 8.08 -2.97 14.31
N TYR A 116 7.90 -2.42 13.12
CA TYR A 116 6.99 -2.92 12.10
C TYR A 116 7.69 -2.97 10.76
N THR A 117 7.44 -4.02 10.01
CA THR A 117 7.91 -4.14 8.63
C THR A 117 6.87 -3.56 7.68
N VAL A 118 7.28 -2.60 6.87
CA VAL A 118 6.43 -1.86 5.94
C VAL A 118 6.88 -2.12 4.51
N ALA A 119 5.98 -2.67 3.69
CA ALA A 119 6.17 -2.74 2.24
C ALA A 119 5.64 -1.46 1.59
N THR A 120 6.47 -0.79 0.82
CA THR A 120 6.12 0.47 0.14
C THR A 120 6.87 0.58 -1.19
N ILE A 121 6.97 1.77 -1.73
CA ILE A 121 7.74 2.06 -2.94
C ILE A 121 8.84 3.07 -2.64
N ASP A 122 9.91 3.02 -3.43
CA ASP A 122 11.08 3.91 -3.32
C ASP A 122 10.69 5.39 -3.33
N TYR A 123 9.67 5.78 -4.12
CA TYR A 123 9.12 7.13 -4.08
C TYR A 123 8.71 7.59 -2.68
N ILE A 124 8.07 6.72 -1.88
CA ILE A 124 7.69 7.05 -0.49
C ILE A 124 8.92 7.04 0.42
N SER A 125 9.84 6.13 0.19
CA SER A 125 11.06 6.00 1.00
C SER A 125 12.03 7.17 0.81
N ASP A 126 12.05 7.79 -0.37
CA ASP A 126 13.03 8.80 -0.77
C ASP A 126 12.46 10.22 -0.91
N ASN A 127 11.14 10.38 -0.90
CA ASN A 127 10.50 11.69 -1.06
C ASN A 127 10.50 12.47 0.26
N ASP A 128 10.95 13.71 0.24
CA ASP A 128 11.03 14.60 1.42
C ASP A 128 9.73 14.71 2.21
N ALA A 129 8.57 14.62 1.52
CA ALA A 129 7.27 14.67 2.20
C ALA A 129 7.01 13.49 3.16
N TYR A 130 7.76 12.40 3.00
CA TYR A 130 7.64 11.18 3.81
C TYR A 130 8.89 10.88 4.63
N THR A 131 10.08 11.27 4.18
CA THR A 131 11.35 10.95 4.89
C THR A 131 11.39 11.56 6.29
N ASP A 132 10.89 12.77 6.48
CA ASP A 132 10.73 13.39 7.81
C ASP A 132 9.78 12.61 8.73
N ILE A 133 8.83 11.88 8.14
CA ILE A 133 7.84 11.08 8.86
C ILE A 133 8.41 9.71 9.20
N LEU A 134 9.02 9.07 8.22
CA LEU A 134 9.64 7.75 8.35
C LEU A 134 10.84 7.79 9.29
N GLY A 135 11.55 8.92 9.33
CA GLY A 135 12.84 9.01 9.99
C GLY A 135 13.87 8.14 9.27
N ASN A 136 14.94 7.79 9.99
CA ASN A 136 15.88 6.78 9.49
C ASN A 136 15.27 5.39 9.74
N PRO A 137 14.93 4.61 8.71
CA PRO A 137 14.54 3.21 8.90
C PRO A 137 15.64 2.45 9.64
N ILE A 138 15.23 1.48 10.46
CA ILE A 138 16.16 0.58 11.15
C ILE A 138 16.83 -0.34 10.14
N ASP A 139 16.05 -0.73 9.13
CA ASP A 139 16.49 -1.53 7.99
C ASP A 139 15.71 -1.14 6.73
N ARG A 140 16.34 -1.31 5.56
CA ARG A 140 15.74 -1.05 4.24
C ARG A 140 16.31 -2.00 3.20
N GLU A 141 15.42 -2.62 2.44
CA GLU A 141 15.72 -3.40 1.27
C GLU A 141 14.88 -2.88 0.09
N ASP A 142 15.52 -2.61 -1.04
CA ASP A 142 14.84 -2.21 -2.27
C ASP A 142 14.97 -3.33 -3.32
N SER A 143 13.90 -3.58 -4.05
CA SER A 143 13.93 -4.54 -5.17
C SER A 143 14.66 -3.98 -6.38
N VAL A 144 15.10 -4.87 -7.25
CA VAL A 144 15.61 -4.51 -8.59
C VAL A 144 14.45 -4.37 -9.57
N GLU A 145 13.42 -5.22 -9.43
CA GLU A 145 12.25 -5.24 -10.28
C GLU A 145 11.30 -4.10 -9.94
N MET A 146 10.57 -3.64 -10.96
CA MET A 146 9.61 -2.55 -10.81
C MET A 146 8.31 -3.05 -10.19
N ILE A 147 7.67 -2.18 -9.39
CA ILE A 147 6.42 -2.52 -8.71
C ILE A 147 5.30 -2.91 -9.66
N ARG A 148 5.25 -2.32 -10.87
CA ARG A 148 4.25 -2.68 -11.88
C ARG A 148 4.38 -4.14 -12.35
N ASP A 149 5.58 -4.69 -12.36
CA ASP A 149 5.82 -6.08 -12.74
C ASP A 149 5.31 -7.02 -11.64
N TYR A 150 5.60 -6.70 -10.38
CA TYR A 150 5.04 -7.41 -9.23
C TYR A 150 3.52 -7.34 -9.18
N LEU A 151 2.92 -6.18 -9.47
CA LEU A 151 1.46 -6.03 -9.51
C LEU A 151 0.84 -6.82 -10.68
N GLY A 152 1.53 -6.92 -11.82
CA GLY A 152 1.13 -7.79 -12.92
C GLY A 152 1.09 -9.26 -12.50
N GLU A 153 2.12 -9.75 -11.83
CA GLU A 153 2.17 -11.12 -11.30
C GLU A 153 1.14 -11.34 -10.17
N TYR A 154 0.91 -10.35 -9.32
CA TYR A 154 -0.13 -10.42 -8.31
C TYR A 154 -1.54 -10.52 -8.92
N PHE A 155 -1.83 -9.75 -9.96
CA PHE A 155 -3.13 -9.84 -10.65
C PHE A 155 -3.32 -11.20 -11.32
N LYS A 156 -2.28 -11.75 -11.90
CA LYS A 156 -2.28 -13.11 -12.45
C LYS A 156 -2.52 -14.15 -11.36
N TYR A 157 -1.82 -14.03 -10.23
CA TYR A 157 -2.07 -14.87 -9.06
C TYR A 157 -3.52 -14.82 -8.59
N LEU A 158 -4.12 -13.62 -8.49
CA LEU A 158 -5.54 -13.47 -8.11
C LEU A 158 -6.49 -14.13 -9.12
N ALA A 159 -6.22 -13.98 -10.41
CA ALA A 159 -6.99 -14.62 -11.46
C ALA A 159 -6.94 -16.16 -11.33
N ASP A 160 -5.76 -16.72 -11.11
CA ASP A 160 -5.56 -18.17 -10.93
C ASP A 160 -6.33 -18.70 -9.71
N GLN A 161 -6.39 -17.91 -8.61
CA GLN A 161 -7.15 -18.28 -7.41
C GLN A 161 -8.67 -18.13 -7.56
N ASN A 162 -9.15 -17.37 -8.55
CA ASN A 162 -10.56 -16.99 -8.67
C ASN A 162 -11.13 -17.22 -10.08
N ASN A 163 -10.85 -18.39 -10.65
CA ASN A 163 -11.39 -18.83 -11.95
C ASN A 163 -11.24 -17.77 -13.08
N GLY A 164 -10.08 -17.14 -13.14
CA GLY A 164 -9.76 -16.13 -14.15
C GLY A 164 -10.24 -14.72 -13.83
N ASN A 165 -10.80 -14.47 -12.65
CA ASN A 165 -11.35 -13.17 -12.29
C ASN A 165 -10.47 -12.42 -11.28
N ILE A 166 -10.34 -11.10 -11.48
CA ILE A 166 -9.74 -10.18 -10.53
C ILE A 166 -10.85 -9.26 -10.00
N THR A 167 -11.03 -9.24 -8.70
CA THR A 167 -12.03 -8.39 -8.06
C THR A 167 -11.36 -7.46 -7.06
N GLY A 168 -11.41 -6.16 -7.34
CA GLY A 168 -11.07 -5.11 -6.39
C GLY A 168 -12.32 -4.62 -5.67
N ALA A 169 -12.20 -4.29 -4.40
CA ALA A 169 -13.29 -3.77 -3.58
C ALA A 169 -12.85 -2.61 -2.69
N VAL A 170 -13.81 -1.75 -2.35
CA VAL A 170 -13.74 -0.87 -1.19
C VAL A 170 -14.31 -1.66 -0.03
N ASP A 171 -13.52 -1.96 0.99
CA ASP A 171 -13.86 -2.90 2.06
C ASP A 171 -13.88 -2.26 3.47
N GLY A 172 -13.80 -0.94 3.54
CA GLY A 172 -13.87 -0.19 4.79
C GLY A 172 -12.58 -0.31 5.62
N ARG A 173 -11.43 -0.45 4.98
CA ARG A 173 -10.13 -0.36 5.67
C ARG A 173 -9.82 1.06 6.12
N VAL A 174 -10.38 2.06 5.45
CA VAL A 174 -10.30 3.48 5.83
C VAL A 174 -11.71 4.08 5.88
N ILE A 175 -12.15 4.47 7.07
CA ILE A 175 -13.48 5.03 7.32
C ILE A 175 -13.35 6.51 7.66
N ILE A 176 -14.06 7.37 6.93
CA ILE A 176 -14.21 8.81 7.26
C ILE A 176 -15.59 9.00 7.89
N GLN A 177 -15.62 9.54 9.12
CA GLN A 177 -16.83 9.83 9.91
C GLN A 177 -17.12 11.32 9.96
#